data_45c4b16b5125a1bdfbb1da71caf2604f
#
_entry.id   45c4b16b5125a1bdfbb1da71caf2604f
#
_cell.length_a   1.000
_cell.length_b   1.000
_cell.length_c   1.000
_cell.angle_alpha   90.00
_cell.angle_beta   90.00
_cell.angle_gamma   90.00
#
_symmetry.space_group_name_H-M   'P 1'
#
loop_
_entity.id
_entity.type
_entity.pdbx_description
1 polymer ?
#
loop_
_entity_poly.entity_id
_entity_poly.type
_entity_poly.pdbx_seq_one_letter_code
_entity_poly.pdbx_strand_id
1 'polypeptide(L)'
;MAKEEGKKGRSFFGKVMVFILAVLAVVGLLAMVLSVINPYVNPKDFIWTTLFGLAFWEIVIFNVAIFFLLLLLWSNKVWISVAALLVALPGLGKSLSLGSHREAEHSIRVMSYNLHNFDHIDGETKKEQFANEVIEIARQQSPDILCCQEFTAFKKGVTRQKCIEDFAKDAGFQYVYYNRKNGYGGNVVFSKYPMSKVDEDSGFGQENTYGVMVSVDAGDKGKFHLANVHLLSYRITDNEIDILTNTSNGQNNDDTIGKRVLYKLGLAFQRRSEELQTVLEGMPPVEGPVIVCGDFNEPPLSYNYRQMQKAGFVDTFTKAGRGIKPTYAGKLPLLRIDYIWAKDGVTPLDFRRYKYKASDHYPIILDFAINK
;
A
#
# COMPACT_ATOMS: atom_id res chain seq x y z
N MET A 1 -19.34 57.29 29.31
CA MET A 1 -19.83 57.05 27.92
C MET A 1 -18.91 56.05 27.27
N ALA A 2 -19.23 54.77 27.34
CA ALA A 2 -18.50 53.69 26.65
C ALA A 2 -19.07 53.62 25.22
N LYS A 3 -18.20 53.79 24.24
CA LYS A 3 -18.53 53.62 22.83
C LYS A 3 -18.81 52.13 22.58
N GLU A 4 -20.06 51.78 22.29
CA GLU A 4 -20.42 50.53 21.64
C GLU A 4 -19.79 50.49 20.24
N GLU A 5 -18.65 49.81 20.10
CA GLU A 5 -18.15 49.45 18.77
C GLU A 5 -19.06 48.36 18.19
N GLY A 6 -20.03 48.81 17.40
CA GLY A 6 -20.95 47.95 16.65
C GLY A 6 -20.18 47.01 15.74
N LYS A 7 -20.26 45.67 15.97
CA LYS A 7 -19.81 44.64 15.06
C LYS A 7 -20.42 44.92 13.66
N LYS A 8 -19.63 45.42 12.71
CA LYS A 8 -20.04 45.57 11.30
C LYS A 8 -20.45 44.19 10.80
N GLY A 9 -21.75 44.00 10.54
CA GLY A 9 -22.27 42.76 9.97
C GLY A 9 -21.58 42.45 8.64
N ARG A 10 -21.36 41.19 8.34
CA ARG A 10 -20.80 40.76 7.05
C ARG A 10 -21.64 41.30 5.90
N SER A 11 -20.96 41.68 4.81
CA SER A 11 -21.63 42.03 3.55
C SER A 11 -22.47 40.86 3.04
N PHE A 12 -23.45 41.11 2.18
CA PHE A 12 -24.25 40.06 1.54
C PHE A 12 -23.37 38.98 0.91
N PHE A 13 -22.34 39.39 0.14
CA PHE A 13 -21.36 38.50 -0.47
C PHE A 13 -20.63 37.63 0.55
N GLY A 14 -20.21 38.19 1.69
CA GLY A 14 -19.57 37.44 2.76
C GLY A 14 -20.49 36.40 3.42
N LYS A 15 -21.79 36.66 3.50
CA LYS A 15 -22.79 35.69 3.99
C LYS A 15 -22.98 34.54 3.02
N VAL A 16 -23.07 34.81 1.73
CA VAL A 16 -23.15 33.79 0.65
C VAL A 16 -21.91 32.91 0.63
N MET A 17 -20.73 33.52 0.69
CA MET A 17 -19.45 32.77 0.75
C MET A 17 -19.41 31.79 1.94
N VAL A 18 -19.75 32.25 3.14
CA VAL A 18 -19.80 31.40 4.35
C VAL A 18 -20.83 30.28 4.19
N PHE A 19 -21.97 30.54 3.59
CA PHE A 19 -22.98 29.52 3.33
C PHE A 19 -22.42 28.42 2.40
N ILE A 20 -21.80 28.78 1.27
CA ILE A 20 -21.19 27.84 0.33
C ILE A 20 -20.12 27.01 1.04
N LEU A 21 -19.20 27.65 1.78
CA LEU A 21 -18.16 26.95 2.52
C LEU A 21 -18.71 26.01 3.61
N ALA A 22 -19.83 26.40 4.25
CA ALA A 22 -20.50 25.53 5.22
C ALA A 22 -21.10 24.27 4.56
N VAL A 23 -21.70 24.41 3.39
CA VAL A 23 -22.20 23.27 2.59
C VAL A 23 -21.03 22.36 2.20
N LEU A 24 -19.93 22.93 1.69
CA LEU A 24 -18.72 22.18 1.35
C LEU A 24 -18.11 21.48 2.58
N ALA A 25 -18.11 22.10 3.76
CA ALA A 25 -17.67 21.48 4.99
C ALA A 25 -18.52 20.26 5.38
N VAL A 26 -19.86 20.35 5.21
CA VAL A 26 -20.76 19.22 5.45
C VAL A 26 -20.47 18.07 4.48
N VAL A 27 -20.30 18.37 3.18
CA VAL A 27 -19.93 17.36 2.16
C VAL A 27 -18.60 16.72 2.52
N GLY A 28 -17.59 17.50 2.91
CA GLY A 28 -16.29 17.02 3.35
C GLY A 28 -16.36 16.13 4.61
N LEU A 29 -17.22 16.47 5.58
CA LEU A 29 -17.47 15.65 6.77
C LEU A 29 -18.12 14.31 6.38
N LEU A 30 -19.14 14.32 5.54
CA LEU A 30 -19.80 13.09 5.07
C LEU A 30 -18.83 12.19 4.30
N ALA A 31 -18.03 12.76 3.40
CA ALA A 31 -16.99 12.03 2.68
C ALA A 31 -15.96 11.41 3.63
N MET A 32 -15.54 12.14 4.68
CA MET A 32 -14.62 11.63 5.70
C MET A 32 -15.24 10.48 6.50
N VAL A 33 -16.50 10.58 6.89
CA VAL A 33 -17.23 9.49 7.58
C VAL A 33 -17.26 8.23 6.69
N LEU A 34 -17.59 8.37 5.40
CA LEU A 34 -17.59 7.24 4.46
C LEU A 34 -16.21 6.63 4.29
N SER A 35 -15.16 7.46 4.26
CA SER A 35 -13.77 6.97 4.19
C SER A 35 -13.39 6.14 5.41
N VAL A 36 -13.72 6.59 6.63
CA VAL A 36 -13.39 5.88 7.88
C VAL A 36 -14.25 4.64 8.10
N ILE A 37 -15.47 4.60 7.57
CA ILE A 37 -16.35 3.44 7.62
C ILE A 37 -15.93 2.37 6.59
N ASN A 38 -15.29 2.74 5.49
CA ASN A 38 -14.92 1.81 4.41
C ASN A 38 -14.27 0.50 4.89
N PRO A 39 -13.31 0.46 5.85
CA PRO A 39 -12.74 -0.79 6.33
C PRO A 39 -13.74 -1.78 6.95
N TYR A 40 -14.93 -1.34 7.27
CA TYR A 40 -15.98 -2.15 7.92
C TYR A 40 -17.02 -2.65 6.93
N VAL A 41 -17.00 -2.16 5.70
CA VAL A 41 -17.96 -2.49 4.63
C VAL A 41 -17.32 -3.44 3.65
N ASN A 42 -17.92 -4.62 3.45
CA ASN A 42 -17.44 -5.54 2.44
C ASN A 42 -17.70 -4.95 1.04
N PRO A 43 -16.70 -4.84 0.17
CA PRO A 43 -16.88 -4.31 -1.18
C PRO A 43 -17.86 -5.15 -2.05
N LYS A 44 -18.17 -6.39 -1.67
CA LYS A 44 -19.23 -7.19 -2.30
C LYS A 44 -20.62 -6.66 -2.02
N ASP A 45 -20.82 -6.11 -0.82
CA ASP A 45 -22.14 -5.62 -0.38
C ASP A 45 -22.36 -4.17 -0.82
N PHE A 46 -21.34 -3.31 -0.67
CA PHE A 46 -21.43 -1.90 -1.04
C PHE A 46 -20.07 -1.32 -1.44
N ILE A 47 -19.89 -1.19 -2.74
CA ILE A 47 -18.62 -0.84 -3.36
C ILE A 47 -18.25 0.64 -3.22
N TRP A 48 -19.23 1.53 -3.13
CA TRP A 48 -19.01 2.98 -3.21
C TRP A 48 -18.16 3.54 -2.07
N THR A 49 -18.16 2.89 -0.89
CA THR A 49 -17.30 3.31 0.22
C THR A 49 -15.82 3.17 -0.10
N THR A 50 -15.45 2.23 -0.98
CA THR A 50 -14.05 1.98 -1.36
C THR A 50 -13.40 3.18 -2.03
N LEU A 51 -14.17 3.97 -2.81
CA LEU A 51 -13.70 5.20 -3.45
C LEU A 51 -13.32 6.25 -2.41
N PHE A 52 -14.09 6.37 -1.32
CA PHE A 52 -13.78 7.30 -0.23
C PHE A 52 -12.55 6.84 0.57
N GLY A 53 -12.37 5.52 0.76
CA GLY A 53 -11.16 4.97 1.38
C GLY A 53 -9.91 5.22 0.55
N LEU A 54 -10.02 5.11 -0.78
CA LEU A 54 -8.94 5.42 -1.72
C LEU A 54 -8.58 6.91 -1.72
N ALA A 55 -9.59 7.78 -1.67
CA ALA A 55 -9.44 9.25 -1.68
C ALA A 55 -9.23 9.87 -0.29
N PHE A 56 -8.79 9.09 0.71
CA PHE A 56 -8.66 9.56 2.09
C PHE A 56 -7.81 10.83 2.21
N TRP A 57 -6.64 10.87 1.59
CA TRP A 57 -5.74 12.00 1.68
C TRP A 57 -6.30 13.26 1.00
N GLU A 58 -6.95 13.11 -0.14
CA GLU A 58 -7.62 14.19 -0.86
C GLU A 58 -8.76 14.78 -0.01
N ILE A 59 -9.53 13.92 0.68
CA ILE A 59 -10.59 14.35 1.58
C ILE A 59 -10.00 15.07 2.81
N VAL A 60 -8.87 14.62 3.36
CA VAL A 60 -8.16 15.32 4.45
C VAL A 60 -7.72 16.70 3.99
N ILE A 61 -7.02 16.80 2.84
CA ILE A 61 -6.53 18.06 2.29
C ILE A 61 -7.69 19.03 2.03
N PHE A 62 -8.79 18.54 1.45
CA PHE A 62 -10.00 19.33 1.22
C PHE A 62 -10.56 19.90 2.53
N ASN A 63 -10.74 19.07 3.57
CA ASN A 63 -11.26 19.54 4.85
C ASN A 63 -10.31 20.52 5.56
N VAL A 64 -8.99 20.36 5.42
CA VAL A 64 -8.00 21.32 5.93
C VAL A 64 -8.12 22.65 5.19
N ALA A 65 -8.28 22.64 3.86
CA ALA A 65 -8.47 23.87 3.08
C ALA A 65 -9.75 24.61 3.50
N ILE A 66 -10.88 23.91 3.60
CA ILE A 66 -12.16 24.49 4.06
C ILE A 66 -12.06 25.03 5.50
N PHE A 67 -11.34 24.32 6.38
CA PHE A 67 -11.08 24.77 7.76
C PHE A 67 -10.41 26.15 7.76
N PHE A 68 -9.32 26.32 7.00
CA PHE A 68 -8.61 27.60 6.96
C PHE A 68 -9.44 28.71 6.31
N LEU A 69 -10.21 28.44 5.25
CA LEU A 69 -11.09 29.42 4.63
C LEU A 69 -12.20 29.90 5.58
N LEU A 70 -12.83 28.98 6.32
CA LEU A 70 -13.84 29.33 7.32
C LEU A 70 -13.23 30.08 8.52
N LEU A 71 -11.99 29.72 8.91
CA LEU A 71 -11.25 30.41 9.97
C LEU A 71 -10.93 31.86 9.58
N LEU A 72 -10.42 32.08 8.37
CA LEU A 72 -10.14 33.42 7.82
C LEU A 72 -11.38 34.32 7.79
N LEU A 73 -12.54 33.73 7.57
CA LEU A 73 -13.82 34.43 7.60
C LEU A 73 -14.40 34.56 9.01
N TRP A 74 -13.68 34.17 10.07
CA TRP A 74 -14.16 34.20 11.46
C TRP A 74 -15.53 33.54 11.65
N SER A 75 -15.80 32.44 10.91
CA SER A 75 -17.09 31.76 10.90
C SER A 75 -17.15 30.66 11.96
N ASN A 76 -18.24 30.64 12.76
CA ASN A 76 -18.49 29.52 13.67
C ASN A 76 -18.75 28.18 12.95
N LYS A 77 -18.95 28.19 11.63
CA LYS A 77 -19.09 26.98 10.80
C LYS A 77 -17.77 26.20 10.68
N VAL A 78 -16.64 26.77 11.10
CA VAL A 78 -15.33 26.09 11.16
C VAL A 78 -15.39 24.80 11.98
N TRP A 79 -16.27 24.70 12.97
CA TRP A 79 -16.42 23.49 13.78
C TRP A 79 -16.86 22.25 12.99
N ILE A 80 -17.52 22.42 11.81
CA ILE A 80 -17.85 21.31 10.92
C ILE A 80 -16.56 20.65 10.37
N SER A 81 -15.61 21.48 9.91
CA SER A 81 -14.31 20.97 9.45
C SER A 81 -13.47 20.40 10.59
N VAL A 82 -13.54 20.98 11.79
CA VAL A 82 -12.91 20.40 13.00
C VAL A 82 -13.47 19.00 13.25
N ALA A 83 -14.79 18.82 13.21
CA ALA A 83 -15.41 17.50 13.35
C ALA A 83 -14.93 16.51 12.28
N ALA A 84 -14.82 16.93 11.02
CA ALA A 84 -14.29 16.09 9.94
C ALA A 84 -12.84 15.65 10.21
N LEU A 85 -11.97 16.56 10.67
CA LEU A 85 -10.57 16.26 10.99
C LEU A 85 -10.44 15.36 12.23
N LEU A 86 -11.33 15.48 13.22
CA LEU A 86 -11.40 14.55 14.36
C LEU A 86 -11.82 13.14 13.91
N VAL A 87 -12.79 13.03 12.98
CA VAL A 87 -13.19 11.77 12.37
C VAL A 87 -12.04 11.14 11.58
N ALA A 88 -11.14 11.93 11.00
CA ALA A 88 -9.98 11.43 10.25
C ALA A 88 -8.90 10.76 11.13
N LEU A 89 -8.86 10.99 12.44
CA LEU A 89 -7.77 10.53 13.33
C LEU A 89 -7.46 9.02 13.23
N PRO A 90 -8.45 8.10 13.20
CA PRO A 90 -8.15 6.67 13.04
C PRO A 90 -7.46 6.35 11.69
N GLY A 91 -7.84 7.05 10.62
CA GLY A 91 -7.23 6.92 9.30
C GLY A 91 -5.81 7.49 9.27
N LEU A 92 -5.61 8.63 9.88
CA LEU A 92 -4.28 9.24 10.04
C LEU A 92 -3.33 8.31 10.80
N GLY A 93 -3.78 7.67 11.88
CA GLY A 93 -2.97 6.70 12.65
C GLY A 93 -2.54 5.47 11.87
N LYS A 94 -3.23 5.12 10.76
CA LYS A 94 -2.83 4.05 9.84
C LYS A 94 -1.92 4.54 8.70
N SER A 95 -2.01 5.81 8.32
CA SER A 95 -1.37 6.39 7.13
C SER A 95 -0.16 7.27 7.46
N LEU A 96 -0.05 7.74 8.71
CA LEU A 96 1.06 8.52 9.26
C LEU A 96 1.61 7.77 10.47
N SER A 97 2.91 7.54 10.50
CA SER A 97 3.57 6.92 11.64
C SER A 97 4.53 7.89 12.34
N LEU A 98 4.54 7.82 13.68
CA LEU A 98 5.47 8.50 14.55
C LEU A 98 6.40 7.49 15.26
N GLY A 99 6.57 6.31 14.66
CA GLY A 99 7.41 5.24 15.19
C GLY A 99 8.86 5.67 15.41
N SER A 100 9.55 4.97 16.27
CA SER A 100 10.97 5.20 16.57
C SER A 100 11.83 4.12 15.94
N HIS A 101 12.96 4.53 15.37
CA HIS A 101 14.03 3.59 15.02
C HIS A 101 14.57 2.93 16.30
N ARG A 102 14.70 1.62 16.26
CA ARG A 102 15.29 0.81 17.33
C ARG A 102 16.34 -0.08 16.70
N GLU A 103 17.39 -0.37 17.44
CA GLU A 103 18.43 -1.31 17.04
C GLU A 103 18.34 -2.57 17.91
N ALA A 104 18.66 -3.72 17.34
CA ALA A 104 18.82 -4.98 18.07
C ALA A 104 19.99 -5.73 17.46
N GLU A 105 20.77 -6.42 18.31
CA GLU A 105 21.97 -7.15 17.94
C GLU A 105 21.69 -8.27 16.90
N HIS A 106 20.52 -8.91 17.00
CA HIS A 106 20.11 -10.02 16.15
C HIS A 106 18.96 -9.62 15.20
N SER A 107 19.06 -8.44 14.55
CA SER A 107 18.05 -8.02 13.60
C SER A 107 18.12 -8.80 12.28
N ILE A 108 16.95 -8.97 11.67
CA ILE A 108 16.76 -9.54 10.34
C ILE A 108 16.18 -8.45 9.44
N ARG A 109 16.69 -8.32 8.21
CA ARG A 109 16.21 -7.35 7.24
C ARG A 109 15.44 -8.02 6.12
N VAL A 110 14.16 -7.66 5.98
CA VAL A 110 13.31 -8.05 4.85
C VAL A 110 13.07 -6.83 3.96
N MET A 111 13.20 -7.02 2.65
CA MET A 111 12.84 -6.05 1.63
C MET A 111 11.74 -6.63 0.75
N SER A 112 10.70 -5.84 0.43
CA SER A 112 9.66 -6.20 -0.53
C SER A 112 9.63 -5.19 -1.68
N TYR A 113 9.51 -5.69 -2.92
CA TYR A 113 9.54 -4.85 -4.10
C TYR A 113 8.73 -5.46 -5.26
N ASN A 114 7.67 -4.77 -5.68
CA ASN A 114 7.00 -5.07 -6.93
C ASN A 114 7.84 -4.51 -8.09
N LEU A 115 8.25 -5.39 -9.02
CA LEU A 115 9.18 -5.09 -10.10
C LEU A 115 8.51 -4.66 -11.41
N HIS A 116 7.17 -4.56 -11.42
CA HIS A 116 6.42 -4.16 -12.61
C HIS A 116 6.88 -4.91 -13.87
N ASN A 117 7.03 -6.24 -13.79
CA ASN A 117 7.50 -7.10 -14.88
C ASN A 117 8.87 -6.71 -15.49
N PHE A 118 9.69 -5.97 -14.73
CA PHE A 118 10.89 -5.28 -15.19
C PHE A 118 10.65 -4.24 -16.29
N ASP A 119 9.40 -3.76 -16.42
CA ASP A 119 9.10 -2.63 -17.28
C ASP A 119 9.40 -1.33 -16.50
N HIS A 120 10.47 -0.64 -16.90
CA HIS A 120 10.88 0.59 -16.24
C HIS A 120 9.85 1.70 -16.48
N ILE A 121 9.63 2.55 -15.49
CA ILE A 121 8.59 3.59 -15.51
C ILE A 121 8.80 4.64 -16.62
N ASP A 122 10.02 4.80 -17.14
CA ASP A 122 10.31 5.68 -18.27
C ASP A 122 9.89 5.10 -19.63
N GLY A 123 9.59 3.78 -19.69
CA GLY A 123 9.24 3.05 -20.92
C GLY A 123 10.40 2.85 -21.90
N GLU A 124 11.60 3.35 -21.61
CA GLU A 124 12.77 3.33 -22.50
C GLU A 124 13.87 2.39 -22.00
N THR A 125 14.04 2.30 -20.69
CA THR A 125 15.08 1.45 -20.08
C THR A 125 14.79 -0.02 -20.31
N LYS A 126 15.80 -0.77 -20.79
CA LYS A 126 15.69 -2.20 -21.05
C LYS A 126 15.50 -2.98 -19.75
N LYS A 127 14.68 -4.05 -19.79
CA LYS A 127 14.42 -4.93 -18.64
C LYS A 127 15.69 -5.43 -17.97
N GLU A 128 16.70 -5.81 -18.73
CA GLU A 128 17.99 -6.28 -18.20
C GLU A 128 18.74 -5.18 -17.44
N GLN A 129 18.70 -3.95 -17.94
CA GLN A 129 19.30 -2.81 -17.24
C GLN A 129 18.57 -2.56 -15.92
N PHE A 130 17.26 -2.54 -15.92
CA PHE A 130 16.47 -2.36 -14.70
C PHE A 130 16.72 -3.50 -13.70
N ALA A 131 16.83 -4.75 -14.16
CA ALA A 131 17.19 -5.87 -13.28
C ALA A 131 18.56 -5.68 -12.61
N ASN A 132 19.56 -5.17 -13.34
CA ASN A 132 20.88 -4.84 -12.79
C ASN A 132 20.81 -3.72 -11.75
N GLU A 133 19.97 -2.72 -11.96
CA GLU A 133 19.73 -1.64 -10.98
C GLU A 133 19.08 -2.20 -9.69
N VAL A 134 18.12 -3.13 -9.81
CA VAL A 134 17.52 -3.80 -8.65
C VAL A 134 18.55 -4.66 -7.89
N ILE A 135 19.46 -5.35 -8.61
CA ILE A 135 20.56 -6.09 -8.01
C ILE A 135 21.47 -5.15 -7.20
N GLU A 136 21.78 -3.99 -7.77
CA GLU A 136 22.61 -3.00 -7.07
C GLU A 136 21.91 -2.43 -5.83
N ILE A 137 20.62 -2.15 -5.91
CA ILE A 137 19.81 -1.76 -4.74
C ILE A 137 19.84 -2.86 -3.66
N ALA A 138 19.68 -4.12 -4.05
CA ALA A 138 19.76 -5.24 -3.12
C ALA A 138 21.12 -5.33 -2.45
N ARG A 139 22.22 -5.11 -3.18
CA ARG A 139 23.57 -5.07 -2.61
C ARG A 139 23.74 -3.90 -1.63
N GLN A 140 23.29 -2.70 -2.00
CA GLN A 140 23.41 -1.49 -1.15
C GLN A 140 22.56 -1.58 0.11
N GLN A 141 21.32 -2.05 0.01
CA GLN A 141 20.41 -2.19 1.16
C GLN A 141 20.70 -3.45 1.98
N SER A 142 21.42 -4.40 1.38
CA SER A 142 21.86 -5.65 2.00
C SER A 142 20.77 -6.40 2.77
N PRO A 143 19.58 -6.64 2.19
CA PRO A 143 18.55 -7.41 2.87
C PRO A 143 19.02 -8.84 3.11
N ASP A 144 18.56 -9.42 4.21
CA ASP A 144 18.72 -10.85 4.48
C ASP A 144 17.74 -11.65 3.61
N ILE A 145 16.56 -11.07 3.35
CA ILE A 145 15.53 -11.64 2.49
C ILE A 145 14.97 -10.56 1.59
N LEU A 146 14.82 -10.88 0.28
CA LEU A 146 14.17 -10.03 -0.71
C LEU A 146 12.96 -10.77 -1.29
N CYS A 147 11.78 -10.16 -1.13
CA CYS A 147 10.52 -10.60 -1.70
C CYS A 147 10.19 -9.76 -2.93
N CYS A 148 10.13 -10.39 -4.10
CA CYS A 148 9.76 -9.72 -5.34
C CYS A 148 8.37 -10.16 -5.79
N GLN A 149 7.58 -9.22 -6.32
CA GLN A 149 6.36 -9.44 -7.05
C GLN A 149 6.59 -9.06 -8.51
N GLU A 150 5.81 -9.63 -9.42
CA GLU A 150 5.91 -9.41 -10.87
C GLU A 150 7.30 -9.72 -11.45
N PHE A 151 8.00 -10.69 -10.89
CA PHE A 151 9.30 -11.12 -11.41
C PHE A 151 9.12 -11.95 -12.69
N THR A 152 9.46 -11.40 -13.84
CA THR A 152 9.42 -12.05 -15.15
C THR A 152 10.82 -12.32 -15.72
N ALA A 153 10.91 -12.90 -16.90
CA ALA A 153 12.19 -12.98 -17.61
C ALA A 153 12.60 -11.59 -18.10
N PHE A 154 13.81 -11.17 -17.76
CA PHE A 154 14.35 -9.86 -18.14
C PHE A 154 15.46 -9.91 -19.21
N LYS A 155 15.94 -11.11 -19.54
CA LYS A 155 16.92 -11.34 -20.63
C LYS A 155 16.21 -11.98 -21.82
N LYS A 156 16.44 -11.45 -23.04
CA LYS A 156 15.84 -11.97 -24.26
C LYS A 156 16.34 -13.41 -24.54
N GLY A 157 15.41 -14.33 -24.77
CA GLY A 157 15.74 -15.74 -25.05
C GLY A 157 16.17 -16.56 -23.83
N VAL A 158 16.11 -15.99 -22.63
CA VAL A 158 16.44 -16.68 -21.38
C VAL A 158 15.15 -16.99 -20.62
N THR A 159 15.05 -18.18 -20.04
CA THR A 159 13.88 -18.57 -19.23
C THR A 159 13.78 -17.75 -17.96
N ARG A 160 12.56 -17.58 -17.43
CA ARG A 160 12.35 -16.94 -16.11
C ARG A 160 13.17 -17.61 -15.01
N GLN A 161 13.20 -18.96 -15.00
CA GLN A 161 13.99 -19.71 -14.00
C GLN A 161 15.46 -19.31 -14.06
N LYS A 162 16.06 -19.29 -15.24
CA LYS A 162 17.47 -18.90 -15.39
C LYS A 162 17.72 -17.46 -14.99
N CYS A 163 16.80 -16.54 -15.30
CA CYS A 163 16.85 -15.15 -14.83
C CYS A 163 16.82 -15.07 -13.28
N ILE A 164 16.00 -15.90 -12.62
CA ILE A 164 15.92 -15.97 -11.15
C ILE A 164 17.26 -16.45 -10.56
N GLU A 165 17.83 -17.52 -11.12
CA GLU A 165 19.11 -18.07 -10.67
C GLU A 165 20.27 -17.07 -10.83
N ASP A 166 20.35 -16.40 -12.01
CA ASP A 166 21.35 -15.37 -12.27
C ASP A 166 21.20 -14.19 -11.32
N PHE A 167 19.97 -13.71 -11.13
CA PHE A 167 19.65 -12.62 -10.19
C PHE A 167 20.07 -12.97 -8.75
N ALA A 168 19.74 -14.17 -8.28
CA ALA A 168 20.12 -14.61 -6.93
C ALA A 168 21.63 -14.57 -6.73
N LYS A 169 22.37 -15.17 -7.68
CA LYS A 169 23.85 -15.19 -7.68
C LYS A 169 24.43 -13.78 -7.68
N ASP A 170 23.94 -12.92 -8.59
CA ASP A 170 24.48 -11.58 -8.77
C ASP A 170 24.12 -10.66 -7.59
N ALA A 171 22.95 -10.84 -6.96
CA ALA A 171 22.54 -10.10 -5.75
C ALA A 171 23.10 -10.68 -4.44
N GLY A 172 23.76 -11.85 -4.47
CA GLY A 172 24.41 -12.47 -3.30
C GLY A 172 23.46 -13.29 -2.40
N PHE A 173 22.37 -13.81 -2.95
CA PHE A 173 21.47 -14.72 -2.25
C PHE A 173 21.82 -16.18 -2.52
N GLN A 174 21.74 -17.02 -1.48
CA GLN A 174 22.09 -18.43 -1.54
C GLN A 174 20.88 -19.33 -1.77
N TYR A 175 19.71 -18.89 -1.33
CA TYR A 175 18.47 -19.65 -1.39
C TYR A 175 17.41 -18.89 -2.13
N VAL A 176 16.62 -19.62 -2.93
CA VAL A 176 15.52 -19.04 -3.73
C VAL A 176 14.29 -19.94 -3.63
N TYR A 177 13.14 -19.33 -3.43
CA TYR A 177 11.84 -19.99 -3.51
C TYR A 177 10.87 -19.20 -4.39
N TYR A 178 10.18 -19.87 -5.30
CA TYR A 178 9.21 -19.25 -6.19
C TYR A 178 8.15 -20.24 -6.67
N ASN A 179 7.00 -19.74 -7.09
CA ASN A 179 6.00 -20.57 -7.73
C ASN A 179 6.46 -20.95 -9.14
N ARG A 180 6.53 -22.25 -9.43
CA ARG A 180 7.04 -22.79 -10.72
C ARG A 180 6.09 -22.58 -11.90
N LYS A 181 4.79 -22.41 -11.66
CA LYS A 181 3.83 -22.23 -12.73
C LYS A 181 3.76 -20.76 -13.16
N ASN A 182 3.70 -20.51 -14.47
CA ASN A 182 3.58 -19.21 -15.10
C ASN A 182 2.18 -18.62 -14.88
N GLY A 183 1.77 -18.41 -13.62
CA GLY A 183 0.55 -17.70 -13.27
C GLY A 183 0.85 -16.21 -13.05
N TYR A 184 -0.16 -15.39 -13.12
CA TYR A 184 -0.13 -14.00 -12.72
C TYR A 184 0.56 -13.85 -11.37
N GLY A 185 1.57 -12.98 -11.28
CA GLY A 185 2.11 -12.58 -10.00
C GLY A 185 3.61 -12.74 -9.80
N GLY A 186 4.27 -13.67 -10.49
CA GLY A 186 5.73 -13.79 -10.49
C GLY A 186 6.40 -13.66 -9.12
N ASN A 187 5.79 -14.19 -8.04
CA ASN A 187 6.32 -14.09 -6.68
C ASN A 187 7.61 -14.90 -6.52
N VAL A 188 8.67 -14.23 -6.03
CA VAL A 188 9.96 -14.85 -5.76
C VAL A 188 10.44 -14.39 -4.39
N VAL A 189 11.01 -15.30 -3.61
CA VAL A 189 11.70 -15.02 -2.34
C VAL A 189 13.15 -15.41 -2.50
N PHE A 190 14.05 -14.45 -2.33
CA PHE A 190 15.49 -14.65 -2.26
C PHE A 190 15.95 -14.52 -0.81
N SER A 191 16.84 -15.40 -0.35
CA SER A 191 17.29 -15.40 1.04
C SER A 191 18.77 -15.72 1.16
N LYS A 192 19.42 -15.15 2.16
CA LYS A 192 20.74 -15.54 2.64
C LYS A 192 20.66 -16.75 3.58
N TYR A 193 19.47 -17.02 4.12
CA TYR A 193 19.20 -18.12 5.07
C TYR A 193 18.52 -19.31 4.39
N PRO A 194 18.71 -20.53 4.91
CA PRO A 194 17.97 -21.69 4.47
C PRO A 194 16.46 -21.49 4.53
N MET A 195 15.78 -21.92 3.48
CA MET A 195 14.33 -21.91 3.40
C MET A 195 13.79 -23.29 3.08
N SER A 196 12.66 -23.63 3.67
CA SER A 196 11.87 -24.83 3.35
C SER A 196 10.42 -24.44 3.06
N LYS A 197 9.74 -25.24 2.25
CA LYS A 197 8.30 -25.10 2.03
C LYS A 197 7.57 -25.39 3.36
N VAL A 198 6.55 -24.61 3.68
CA VAL A 198 5.82 -24.73 4.95
C VAL A 198 4.98 -26.00 4.99
N ASP A 199 4.30 -26.31 3.87
CA ASP A 199 3.46 -27.50 3.74
C ASP A 199 3.39 -27.89 2.26
N GLU A 200 3.65 -29.17 1.95
CA GLU A 200 3.60 -29.70 0.58
C GLU A 200 2.17 -29.84 0.07
N ASP A 201 1.22 -30.07 0.95
CA ASP A 201 -0.18 -30.29 0.63
C ASP A 201 -1.03 -29.01 0.66
N SER A 202 -0.49 -27.91 1.23
CA SER A 202 -1.23 -26.64 1.22
C SER A 202 -1.40 -26.12 -0.20
N GLY A 203 -2.60 -25.70 -0.55
CA GLY A 203 -2.87 -25.02 -1.81
C GLY A 203 -2.11 -23.69 -1.96
N PHE A 204 -1.47 -23.21 -0.89
CA PHE A 204 -0.71 -21.97 -0.89
C PHE A 204 0.60 -22.14 -1.68
N GLY A 205 0.70 -21.49 -2.83
CA GLY A 205 1.83 -21.65 -3.75
C GLY A 205 1.55 -22.59 -4.94
N GLN A 206 0.35 -23.17 -5.04
CA GLN A 206 -0.10 -23.91 -6.23
C GLN A 206 -0.69 -22.97 -7.32
N GLU A 207 -1.26 -23.54 -8.39
CA GLU A 207 -1.92 -22.74 -9.44
C GLU A 207 -2.99 -21.83 -8.86
N ASN A 208 -2.99 -20.57 -9.27
CA ASN A 208 -3.92 -19.52 -8.84
C ASN A 208 -3.75 -19.02 -7.37
N THR A 209 -2.64 -19.28 -6.73
CA THR A 209 -2.37 -18.67 -5.44
C THR A 209 -1.68 -17.33 -5.61
N TYR A 210 -2.17 -16.37 -4.84
CA TYR A 210 -1.72 -14.97 -4.86
C TYR A 210 -0.43 -14.75 -4.06
N GLY A 211 0.28 -15.86 -3.70
CA GLY A 211 1.50 -15.77 -2.91
C GLY A 211 2.28 -17.06 -2.81
N VAL A 212 3.42 -16.99 -2.15
CA VAL A 212 4.27 -18.12 -1.75
C VAL A 212 4.62 -17.99 -0.27
N MET A 213 4.72 -19.11 0.46
CA MET A 213 5.08 -19.11 1.88
C MET A 213 6.21 -20.11 2.15
N VAL A 214 7.17 -19.66 2.95
CA VAL A 214 8.34 -20.45 3.34
C VAL A 214 8.60 -20.36 4.84
N SER A 215 9.21 -21.38 5.40
CA SER A 215 9.87 -21.34 6.71
C SER A 215 11.33 -20.94 6.51
N VAL A 216 11.79 -19.98 7.28
CA VAL A 216 13.16 -19.46 7.24
C VAL A 216 13.88 -19.81 8.52
N ASP A 217 15.07 -20.39 8.41
CA ASP A 217 15.96 -20.66 9.55
C ASP A 217 17.11 -19.63 9.54
N ALA A 218 16.97 -18.59 10.33
CA ALA A 218 17.97 -17.53 10.43
C ALA A 218 19.05 -17.83 11.52
N GLY A 219 19.22 -19.09 11.91
CA GLY A 219 20.20 -19.51 12.89
C GLY A 219 19.98 -18.84 14.26
N ASP A 220 21.01 -18.20 14.79
CA ASP A 220 20.96 -17.52 16.10
C ASP A 220 19.91 -16.41 16.19
N LYS A 221 19.49 -15.87 15.06
CA LYS A 221 18.44 -14.85 14.99
C LYS A 221 17.02 -15.43 15.11
N GLY A 222 16.86 -16.76 15.00
CA GLY A 222 15.61 -17.48 15.19
C GLY A 222 14.98 -17.99 13.89
N LYS A 223 13.84 -18.67 14.04
CA LYS A 223 13.05 -19.23 12.94
C LYS A 223 11.73 -18.47 12.81
N PHE A 224 11.26 -18.32 11.59
CA PHE A 224 10.00 -17.65 11.31
C PHE A 224 9.43 -18.09 9.96
N HIS A 225 8.17 -17.79 9.74
CA HIS A 225 7.48 -18.02 8.49
C HIS A 225 7.33 -16.72 7.72
N LEU A 226 7.51 -16.79 6.40
CA LEU A 226 7.41 -15.63 5.53
C LEU A 226 6.52 -15.94 4.33
N ALA A 227 5.50 -15.13 4.14
CA ALA A 227 4.66 -15.15 2.95
C ALA A 227 4.93 -13.91 2.08
N ASN A 228 5.12 -14.12 0.78
CA ASN A 228 5.20 -13.06 -0.24
C ASN A 228 3.90 -13.09 -1.06
N VAL A 229 3.11 -12.02 -0.99
CA VAL A 229 1.75 -11.94 -1.54
C VAL A 229 1.67 -10.85 -2.60
N HIS A 230 0.90 -11.09 -3.66
CA HIS A 230 0.54 -10.09 -4.66
C HIS A 230 -0.93 -10.23 -5.02
N LEU A 231 -1.75 -9.25 -4.66
CA LEU A 231 -3.18 -9.20 -4.96
C LEU A 231 -3.43 -8.44 -6.27
N LEU A 232 -4.58 -8.69 -6.90
CA LEU A 232 -4.97 -8.13 -8.19
C LEU A 232 -4.81 -6.60 -8.25
N SER A 233 -4.13 -6.10 -9.28
CA SER A 233 -4.02 -4.66 -9.54
C SER A 233 -5.36 -4.08 -10.06
N TYR A 234 -5.49 -2.75 -10.02
CA TYR A 234 -6.66 -2.04 -10.57
C TYR A 234 -6.80 -2.17 -12.08
N ARG A 235 -5.72 -2.52 -12.79
CA ARG A 235 -5.67 -2.58 -14.28
C ARG A 235 -6.19 -1.31 -14.95
N ILE A 236 -5.96 -0.16 -14.31
CA ILE A 236 -6.24 1.15 -14.87
C ILE A 236 -4.97 1.62 -15.55
N THR A 237 -5.07 1.96 -16.83
CA THR A 237 -3.93 2.45 -17.59
C THR A 237 -3.70 3.94 -17.31
N ASP A 238 -2.45 4.39 -17.46
CA ASP A 238 -2.09 5.81 -17.34
C ASP A 238 -2.93 6.69 -18.27
N ASN A 239 -3.24 6.21 -19.48
CA ASN A 239 -4.12 6.91 -20.41
C ASN A 239 -5.55 7.09 -19.85
N GLU A 240 -6.10 6.09 -19.14
CA GLU A 240 -7.40 6.19 -18.49
C GLU A 240 -7.38 7.21 -17.34
N ILE A 241 -6.27 7.27 -16.60
CA ILE A 241 -6.06 8.29 -15.54
C ILE A 241 -5.94 9.67 -16.18
N ASP A 242 -5.15 9.82 -17.26
CA ASP A 242 -4.97 11.10 -17.96
C ASP A 242 -6.29 11.64 -18.53
N ILE A 243 -7.11 10.78 -19.10
CA ILE A 243 -8.42 11.19 -19.62
C ILE A 243 -9.30 11.70 -18.46
N LEU A 244 -9.31 11.04 -17.31
CA LEU A 244 -10.08 11.48 -16.13
C LEU A 244 -9.57 12.79 -15.54
N THR A 245 -8.25 13.03 -15.56
CA THR A 245 -7.64 14.22 -14.98
C THR A 245 -7.59 15.40 -15.93
N ASN A 246 -7.51 15.17 -17.27
CA ASN A 246 -7.42 16.19 -18.30
C ASN A 246 -8.78 16.65 -18.86
N THR A 247 -9.90 16.11 -18.38
CA THR A 247 -11.26 16.50 -18.80
C THR A 247 -11.59 17.96 -18.48
N SER A 248 -10.71 18.71 -17.80
CA SER A 248 -10.81 20.14 -17.61
C SER A 248 -10.65 20.97 -18.89
N ASN A 249 -10.19 20.39 -20.01
CA ASN A 249 -9.93 21.10 -21.27
C ASN A 249 -11.04 20.98 -22.33
N GLY A 250 -12.24 20.54 -21.96
CA GLY A 250 -13.44 20.76 -22.80
C GLY A 250 -13.54 19.96 -24.09
N GLN A 251 -12.68 18.98 -24.34
CA GLN A 251 -12.75 18.11 -25.51
C GLN A 251 -12.97 16.66 -25.09
N ASN A 252 -14.14 16.15 -25.44
CA ASN A 252 -14.65 14.78 -25.21
C ASN A 252 -14.99 14.44 -23.75
N ASN A 253 -16.17 14.89 -23.31
CA ASN A 253 -16.90 14.26 -22.19
C ASN A 253 -17.32 12.85 -22.62
N ASP A 254 -16.41 11.89 -22.52
CA ASP A 254 -16.79 10.50 -22.65
C ASP A 254 -17.20 9.97 -21.26
N ASP A 255 -18.46 10.21 -20.90
CA ASP A 255 -19.12 9.65 -19.70
C ASP A 255 -18.91 8.13 -19.58
N THR A 256 -18.63 7.46 -20.70
CA THR A 256 -18.33 6.04 -20.79
C THR A 256 -16.99 5.68 -20.14
N ILE A 257 -15.96 6.55 -20.24
CA ILE A 257 -14.63 6.26 -19.65
C ILE A 257 -14.69 6.36 -18.13
N GLY A 258 -15.32 7.41 -17.59
CA GLY A 258 -15.52 7.53 -16.15
C GLY A 258 -16.28 6.35 -15.56
N LYS A 259 -17.38 5.95 -16.18
CA LYS A 259 -18.18 4.76 -15.78
C LYS A 259 -17.36 3.47 -15.87
N ARG A 260 -16.56 3.31 -16.94
CA ARG A 260 -15.68 2.15 -17.13
C ARG A 260 -14.60 2.06 -16.06
N VAL A 261 -13.96 3.17 -15.70
CA VAL A 261 -12.93 3.19 -14.64
C VAL A 261 -13.55 2.89 -13.29
N LEU A 262 -14.70 3.49 -12.94
CA LEU A 262 -15.43 3.18 -11.72
C LEU A 262 -15.83 1.69 -11.66
N TYR A 263 -16.28 1.13 -12.77
CA TYR A 263 -16.61 -0.30 -12.85
C TYR A 263 -15.37 -1.20 -12.65
N LYS A 264 -14.23 -0.86 -13.30
CA LYS A 264 -12.97 -1.60 -13.13
C LYS A 264 -12.48 -1.53 -11.68
N LEU A 265 -12.49 -0.33 -11.06
CA LEU A 265 -12.16 -0.16 -9.65
C LEU A 265 -13.03 -1.06 -8.78
N GLY A 266 -14.32 -1.02 -9.04
CA GLY A 266 -15.29 -1.80 -8.33
C GLY A 266 -14.99 -3.29 -8.35
N LEU A 267 -14.85 -3.86 -9.52
CA LEU A 267 -14.52 -5.26 -9.69
C LEU A 267 -13.19 -5.62 -9.03
N ALA A 268 -12.19 -4.73 -9.11
CA ALA A 268 -10.89 -4.97 -8.49
C ALA A 268 -10.99 -5.05 -6.96
N PHE A 269 -11.75 -4.17 -6.32
CA PHE A 269 -11.97 -4.24 -4.86
C PHE A 269 -12.68 -5.53 -4.43
N GLN A 270 -13.73 -5.94 -5.16
CA GLN A 270 -14.45 -7.19 -4.87
C GLN A 270 -13.53 -8.40 -5.01
N ARG A 271 -12.83 -8.51 -6.13
CA ARG A 271 -11.89 -9.63 -6.39
C ARG A 271 -10.79 -9.70 -5.35
N ARG A 272 -10.17 -8.56 -5.00
CA ARG A 272 -9.12 -8.55 -3.97
C ARG A 272 -9.63 -8.99 -2.61
N SER A 273 -10.90 -8.71 -2.27
CA SER A 273 -11.45 -9.23 -1.01
C SER A 273 -11.58 -10.76 -1.01
N GLU A 274 -11.89 -11.36 -2.16
CA GLU A 274 -11.91 -12.82 -2.34
C GLU A 274 -10.50 -13.41 -2.34
N GLU A 275 -9.58 -12.76 -3.05
CA GLU A 275 -8.18 -13.16 -3.10
C GLU A 275 -7.53 -13.15 -1.71
N LEU A 276 -7.72 -12.08 -0.93
CA LEU A 276 -7.20 -12.03 0.43
C LEU A 276 -7.83 -13.09 1.33
N GLN A 277 -9.13 -13.33 1.19
CA GLN A 277 -9.78 -14.43 1.92
C GLN A 277 -9.14 -15.77 1.56
N THR A 278 -8.92 -16.04 0.27
CA THR A 278 -8.21 -17.25 -0.20
C THR A 278 -6.80 -17.35 0.36
N VAL A 279 -6.07 -16.22 0.42
CA VAL A 279 -4.74 -16.16 1.03
C VAL A 279 -4.78 -16.51 2.51
N LEU A 280 -5.70 -15.90 3.28
CA LEU A 280 -5.78 -16.13 4.73
C LEU A 280 -6.26 -17.54 5.08
N GLU A 281 -7.21 -18.09 4.34
CA GLU A 281 -7.73 -19.45 4.52
C GLU A 281 -6.74 -20.52 4.05
N GLY A 282 -5.98 -20.20 2.98
CA GLY A 282 -4.99 -21.10 2.41
C GLY A 282 -3.63 -21.08 3.12
N MET A 283 -3.38 -20.10 4.01
CA MET A 283 -2.17 -20.10 4.82
C MET A 283 -2.15 -21.32 5.73
N PRO A 284 -1.10 -22.16 5.64
CA PRO A 284 -0.97 -23.28 6.56
C PRO A 284 -0.96 -22.79 8.01
N PRO A 285 -1.60 -23.51 8.94
CA PRO A 285 -1.47 -23.20 10.36
C PRO A 285 -0.02 -23.41 10.77
N VAL A 286 0.62 -22.35 11.25
CA VAL A 286 2.00 -22.38 11.70
C VAL A 286 2.09 -21.81 13.11
N GLU A 287 3.03 -22.36 13.89
CA GLU A 287 3.36 -21.81 15.20
C GLU A 287 4.57 -20.87 15.11
N GLY A 288 4.54 -19.78 15.89
CA GLY A 288 5.64 -18.85 16.01
C GLY A 288 5.54 -17.64 15.06
N PRO A 289 6.66 -16.94 14.86
CA PRO A 289 6.69 -15.65 14.17
C PRO A 289 6.33 -15.74 12.69
N VAL A 290 5.44 -14.86 12.25
CA VAL A 290 5.01 -14.79 10.84
C VAL A 290 5.18 -13.37 10.29
N ILE A 291 5.81 -13.29 9.13
CA ILE A 291 5.87 -12.09 8.29
C ILE A 291 5.05 -12.33 7.02
N VAL A 292 4.19 -11.39 6.66
CA VAL A 292 3.53 -11.35 5.35
C VAL A 292 3.90 -10.04 4.67
N CYS A 293 4.52 -10.10 3.51
CA CYS A 293 4.89 -8.92 2.75
C CYS A 293 4.40 -8.99 1.32
N GLY A 294 4.36 -7.84 0.65
CA GLY A 294 4.04 -7.75 -0.76
C GLY A 294 3.12 -6.61 -1.12
N ASP A 295 2.61 -6.68 -2.33
CA ASP A 295 1.68 -5.72 -2.91
C ASP A 295 0.23 -6.18 -2.70
N PHE A 296 -0.48 -5.46 -1.86
CA PHE A 296 -1.89 -5.70 -1.57
C PHE A 296 -2.83 -4.90 -2.47
N ASN A 297 -2.27 -3.96 -3.25
CA ASN A 297 -3.04 -3.08 -4.14
C ASN A 297 -4.20 -2.33 -3.47
N GLU A 298 -4.12 -2.10 -2.16
CA GLU A 298 -5.16 -1.40 -1.38
C GLU A 298 -4.59 -0.46 -0.31
N PRO A 299 -5.24 0.71 -0.09
CA PRO A 299 -4.79 1.67 0.91
C PRO A 299 -5.11 1.21 2.36
N PRO A 300 -4.55 1.91 3.39
CA PRO A 300 -4.77 1.56 4.81
C PRO A 300 -6.23 1.66 5.29
N LEU A 301 -7.07 2.42 4.57
CA LEU A 301 -8.51 2.51 4.87
C LEU A 301 -9.32 1.61 3.94
N SER A 302 -8.89 0.36 3.78
CA SER A 302 -9.60 -0.66 3.00
C SER A 302 -10.15 -1.79 3.87
N TYR A 303 -11.11 -2.51 3.31
CA TYR A 303 -11.65 -3.73 3.91
C TYR A 303 -10.55 -4.77 4.14
N ASN A 304 -9.69 -4.99 3.15
CA ASN A 304 -8.60 -5.97 3.21
C ASN A 304 -7.57 -5.63 4.29
N TYR A 305 -7.21 -4.36 4.44
CA TYR A 305 -6.34 -3.93 5.55
C TYR A 305 -6.93 -4.34 6.91
N ARG A 306 -8.25 -4.17 7.09
CA ARG A 306 -8.93 -4.61 8.31
C ARG A 306 -8.98 -6.13 8.45
N GLN A 307 -9.13 -6.90 7.37
CA GLN A 307 -9.10 -8.37 7.45
C GLN A 307 -7.73 -8.88 7.93
N MET A 308 -6.62 -8.29 7.46
CA MET A 308 -5.28 -8.59 7.98
C MET A 308 -5.18 -8.31 9.49
N GLN A 309 -5.71 -7.17 9.94
CA GLN A 309 -5.75 -6.86 11.38
C GLN A 309 -6.61 -7.86 12.18
N LYS A 310 -7.76 -8.29 11.65
CA LYS A 310 -8.61 -9.31 12.29
C LYS A 310 -7.94 -10.69 12.36
N ALA A 311 -7.09 -11.01 11.37
CA ALA A 311 -6.27 -12.22 11.38
C ALA A 311 -5.08 -12.16 12.37
N GLY A 312 -4.96 -11.06 13.13
CA GLY A 312 -3.93 -10.87 14.16
C GLY A 312 -2.64 -10.22 13.64
N PHE A 313 -2.59 -9.82 12.38
CA PHE A 313 -1.41 -9.14 11.82
C PHE A 313 -1.36 -7.66 12.19
N VAL A 314 -0.15 -7.18 12.45
CA VAL A 314 0.16 -5.78 12.73
C VAL A 314 0.93 -5.20 11.55
N ASP A 315 0.48 -4.06 11.05
CA ASP A 315 1.21 -3.29 10.03
C ASP A 315 2.48 -2.69 10.65
N THR A 316 3.64 -3.17 10.21
CA THR A 316 4.94 -2.81 10.77
C THR A 316 5.30 -1.34 10.54
N PHE A 317 4.77 -0.73 9.47
CA PHE A 317 4.90 0.71 9.25
C PHE A 317 4.33 1.52 10.42
N THR A 318 3.17 1.15 10.96
CA THR A 318 2.54 1.88 12.07
C THR A 318 3.34 1.79 13.38
N LYS A 319 4.24 0.81 13.50
CA LYS A 319 5.06 0.57 14.70
C LYS A 319 6.48 1.15 14.60
N ALA A 320 7.09 1.03 13.42
CA ALA A 320 8.50 1.34 13.22
C ALA A 320 8.75 2.35 12.09
N GLY A 321 7.72 2.80 11.39
CA GLY A 321 7.83 3.81 10.33
C GLY A 321 7.84 5.24 10.83
N ARG A 322 8.23 6.18 9.97
CA ARG A 322 8.20 7.64 10.25
C ARG A 322 7.60 8.41 9.10
N GLY A 323 6.70 9.35 9.43
CA GLY A 323 6.02 10.22 8.47
C GLY A 323 5.03 9.46 7.59
N ILE A 324 4.83 9.95 6.38
CA ILE A 324 3.99 9.36 5.34
C ILE A 324 4.91 8.61 4.39
N LYS A 325 4.60 7.35 4.06
CA LYS A 325 5.40 6.51 3.17
C LYS A 325 4.51 5.93 2.05
N PRO A 326 4.13 6.73 1.05
CA PRO A 326 3.48 6.16 -0.13
C PRO A 326 4.43 5.18 -0.82
N THR A 327 3.91 4.05 -1.26
CA THR A 327 4.70 3.01 -1.92
C THR A 327 4.45 2.96 -3.42
N TYR A 328 3.32 3.46 -3.89
CA TYR A 328 3.06 3.64 -5.31
C TYR A 328 3.79 4.88 -5.86
N ALA A 329 4.52 4.72 -6.95
CA ALA A 329 5.32 5.76 -7.60
C ALA A 329 4.65 6.36 -8.85
N GLY A 330 3.47 5.85 -9.25
CA GLY A 330 2.71 6.33 -10.41
C GLY A 330 1.96 7.62 -10.17
N LYS A 331 0.89 7.85 -10.95
CA LYS A 331 0.16 9.13 -11.00
C LYS A 331 -0.75 9.43 -9.80
N LEU A 332 -1.05 8.43 -8.95
CA LEU A 332 -1.84 8.62 -7.73
C LEU A 332 -0.92 8.85 -6.53
N PRO A 333 -0.70 10.11 -6.12
CA PRO A 333 0.20 10.42 -5.02
C PRO A 333 -0.35 9.93 -3.67
N LEU A 334 0.54 9.76 -2.69
CA LEU A 334 0.23 9.40 -1.31
C LEU A 334 -0.39 8.00 -1.12
N LEU A 335 -0.40 7.16 -2.16
CA LEU A 335 -0.96 5.82 -2.10
C LEU A 335 0.07 4.84 -1.52
N ARG A 336 -0.26 4.21 -0.39
CA ARG A 336 0.50 3.12 0.22
C ARG A 336 -0.27 1.83 0.02
N ILE A 337 0.25 0.92 -0.79
CA ILE A 337 -0.37 -0.33 -1.20
C ILE A 337 0.51 -1.55 -0.97
N ASP A 338 1.79 -1.33 -0.71
CA ASP A 338 2.73 -2.38 -0.30
C ASP A 338 2.87 -2.39 1.22
N TYR A 339 2.93 -3.58 1.80
CA TYR A 339 2.96 -3.78 3.25
C TYR A 339 3.97 -4.85 3.65
N ILE A 340 4.45 -4.72 4.89
CA ILE A 340 5.06 -5.81 5.64
C ILE A 340 4.26 -5.92 6.93
N TRP A 341 3.57 -7.02 7.07
CA TRP A 341 2.76 -7.39 8.22
C TRP A 341 3.54 -8.33 9.12
N ALA A 342 3.33 -8.23 10.42
CA ALA A 342 3.97 -9.07 11.42
C ALA A 342 2.95 -9.66 12.39
N LYS A 343 3.21 -10.90 12.85
CA LYS A 343 2.39 -11.60 13.83
C LYS A 343 3.28 -12.49 14.70
N ASP A 344 2.83 -12.78 15.92
CA ASP A 344 3.36 -13.82 16.82
C ASP A 344 4.87 -13.75 17.08
N GLY A 345 5.29 -12.81 17.94
CA GLY A 345 6.68 -12.73 18.40
C GLY A 345 7.64 -11.96 17.48
N VAL A 346 7.13 -11.25 16.49
CA VAL A 346 7.93 -10.32 15.67
C VAL A 346 7.91 -8.91 16.27
N THR A 347 9.08 -8.35 16.52
CA THR A 347 9.25 -6.95 16.97
C THR A 347 9.80 -6.11 15.82
N PRO A 348 8.99 -5.23 15.20
CA PRO A 348 9.47 -4.26 14.20
C PRO A 348 10.43 -3.25 14.84
N LEU A 349 11.59 -3.02 14.20
CA LEU A 349 12.65 -2.14 14.66
C LEU A 349 12.75 -0.86 13.85
N ASP A 350 12.78 -0.98 12.53
CA ASP A 350 12.83 0.16 11.60
C ASP A 350 12.12 -0.19 10.29
N PHE A 351 11.23 0.69 9.85
CA PHE A 351 10.54 0.56 8.57
C PHE A 351 10.93 1.72 7.65
N ARG A 352 11.47 1.40 6.48
CA ARG A 352 11.91 2.37 5.47
C ARG A 352 11.24 2.13 4.13
N ARG A 353 11.04 3.20 3.39
CA ARG A 353 10.82 3.17 1.95
C ARG A 353 12.08 3.68 1.27
N TYR A 354 12.65 2.90 0.38
CA TYR A 354 13.80 3.33 -0.41
C TYR A 354 13.34 4.16 -1.62
N LYS A 355 13.85 5.39 -1.72
CA LYS A 355 13.47 6.32 -2.80
C LYS A 355 14.20 5.96 -4.08
N TYR A 356 13.70 5.01 -4.82
CA TYR A 356 14.20 4.67 -6.14
C TYR A 356 13.01 4.47 -7.09
N LYS A 357 12.92 5.30 -8.13
CA LYS A 357 11.76 5.36 -9.01
C LYS A 357 12.10 4.71 -10.36
N ALA A 358 12.23 3.40 -10.41
CA ALA A 358 12.37 2.63 -11.64
C ALA A 358 11.11 1.81 -11.95
N SER A 359 10.48 1.22 -10.93
CA SER A 359 9.14 0.63 -10.97
C SER A 359 8.09 1.71 -10.67
N ASP A 360 6.84 1.41 -10.95
CA ASP A 360 5.68 2.14 -10.42
C ASP A 360 5.43 1.90 -8.93
N HIS A 361 6.30 1.10 -8.28
CA HIS A 361 6.38 0.92 -6.84
C HIS A 361 7.74 1.34 -6.28
N TYR A 362 7.76 1.69 -4.99
CA TYR A 362 8.99 1.87 -4.22
C TYR A 362 9.28 0.66 -3.36
N PRO A 363 10.53 0.20 -3.27
CA PRO A 363 10.90 -0.83 -2.32
C PRO A 363 10.62 -0.42 -0.88
N ILE A 364 10.10 -1.34 -0.08
CA ILE A 364 9.93 -1.20 1.36
C ILE A 364 10.83 -2.17 2.11
N ILE A 365 11.36 -1.72 3.23
CA ILE A 365 12.36 -2.46 4.01
C ILE A 365 11.94 -2.43 5.48
N LEU A 366 11.99 -3.59 6.11
CA LEU A 366 11.78 -3.77 7.54
C LEU A 366 13.00 -4.41 8.18
N ASP A 367 13.52 -3.79 9.21
CA ASP A 367 14.41 -4.43 10.17
C ASP A 367 13.57 -4.89 11.37
N PHE A 368 13.70 -6.14 11.77
CA PHE A 368 12.93 -6.72 12.87
C PHE A 368 13.75 -7.71 13.68
N ALA A 369 13.31 -7.97 14.90
CA ALA A 369 13.83 -9.04 15.75
C ALA A 369 12.73 -10.06 16.07
N ILE A 370 13.14 -11.29 16.36
CA ILE A 370 12.27 -12.34 16.84
C ILE A 370 12.39 -12.38 18.36
N ASN A 371 11.27 -12.31 19.05
CA ASN A 371 11.22 -12.45 20.50
C ASN A 371 11.48 -13.92 20.85
N LYS A 372 12.48 -14.17 21.69
CA LYS A 372 12.80 -15.50 22.25
C LYS A 372 11.82 -15.89 23.33
#